data_d1a320019b5bc1db8bfa2f99dcea9e2b
#
_entry.id   d1a320019b5bc1db8bfa2f99dcea9e2b
#
_cell.length_a   1.000
_cell.length_b   1.000
_cell.length_c   1.000
_cell.angle_alpha   90.00
_cell.angle_beta   90.00
_cell.angle_gamma   90.00
#
_symmetry.space_group_name_H-M   'P 1'
#
loop_
_entity.id
_entity.type
_entity.pdbx_description
1 polymer ?
#
loop_
_entity_poly.entity_id
_entity_poly.type
_entity_poly.pdbx_seq_one_letter_code
_entity_poly.pdbx_strand_id
1 'polypeptide(L)'
;MNKQPKLMSLLRMRDILEPHDDEIRRQMYIDDRLAIIRGSVQLLQLIIRHQPPFTFDDRRMGVIARGEASLNINLVDKQVRAGMLMFIGPGTIISPISFSPDFEIYGFGIPADFPLPFAPGQLPQAFNGQVRDFQLPASETDITTARHILDTLWHVVHQPEYNLETVSSLIAAQMYHYDTLFRQFSDRQQNTKSREQTIFDRFIYLVNQHAQREHQIAFYAGKMCLTERYLGTVIRQASGVTAKEWIDRAIVTRIKVELRNTSKTIAQISEEMNFPNPSFFNKYFKRRTEMTPAEYRLS
;
A
#
# COMPACT_ATOMS: atom_id res chain seq x y z
N MET A 1 -15.91 21.65 13.19
CA MET A 1 -15.15 20.53 13.76
C MET A 1 -14.10 20.10 12.72
N ASN A 2 -12.83 20.34 13.02
CA ASN A 2 -11.71 20.03 12.13
C ASN A 2 -11.56 18.51 11.99
N LYS A 3 -11.93 17.96 10.84
CA LYS A 3 -11.59 16.56 10.52
C LYS A 3 -10.20 16.53 9.92
N GLN A 4 -9.24 16.10 10.73
CA GLN A 4 -7.89 15.79 10.29
C GLN A 4 -7.86 14.57 9.35
N PRO A 5 -6.85 14.47 8.56
CA PRO A 5 -6.70 13.65 7.38
C PRO A 5 -6.24 12.23 7.64
N LYS A 6 -6.48 11.35 6.68
CA LYS A 6 -6.51 9.90 6.90
C LYS A 6 -5.29 9.18 6.34
N LEU A 7 -4.11 9.49 6.89
CA LEU A 7 -3.11 8.46 7.07
C LEU A 7 -3.79 7.31 7.81
N MET A 8 -3.83 6.13 7.27
CA MET A 8 -4.41 4.97 7.95
C MET A 8 -3.33 4.33 8.83
N SER A 9 -2.88 5.12 9.86
CA SER A 9 -1.99 4.62 10.89
C SER A 9 -2.69 3.59 11.78
N LEU A 10 -1.91 2.82 12.54
CA LEU A 10 -2.45 1.83 13.49
C LEU A 10 -3.41 2.48 14.50
N LEU A 11 -3.02 3.61 15.08
CA LEU A 11 -3.86 4.36 16.03
C LEU A 11 -5.19 4.78 15.43
N ARG A 12 -5.16 5.21 14.17
CA ARG A 12 -6.40 5.57 13.48
C ARG A 12 -7.28 4.37 13.17
N MET A 13 -6.71 3.23 12.80
CA MET A 13 -7.48 2.00 12.67
C MET A 13 -8.17 1.65 13.99
N ARG A 14 -7.46 1.78 15.11
CA ARG A 14 -8.03 1.62 16.45
C ARG A 14 -9.23 2.53 16.66
N ASP A 15 -9.08 3.84 16.45
CA ASP A 15 -10.14 4.84 16.66
C ASP A 15 -11.38 4.58 15.78
N ILE A 16 -11.20 4.02 14.58
CA ILE A 16 -12.30 3.63 13.68
C ILE A 16 -13.03 2.39 14.20
N LEU A 17 -12.29 1.43 14.76
CA LEU A 17 -12.79 0.09 15.05
C LEU A 17 -13.22 -0.08 16.52
N GLU A 18 -12.65 0.67 17.46
CA GLU A 18 -13.02 0.64 18.89
C GLU A 18 -14.52 0.88 19.20
N PRO A 19 -15.24 1.79 18.48
CA PRO A 19 -16.64 2.05 18.76
C PRO A 19 -17.61 0.91 18.32
N HIS A 20 -17.09 -0.16 17.71
CA HIS A 20 -17.91 -1.25 17.18
C HIS A 20 -18.05 -2.40 18.19
N ASP A 21 -18.96 -3.33 17.86
CA ASP A 21 -19.34 -4.41 18.77
C ASP A 21 -18.20 -5.40 19.07
N ASP A 22 -18.43 -6.25 20.05
CA ASP A 22 -17.44 -7.22 20.53
C ASP A 22 -17.01 -8.25 19.47
N GLU A 23 -17.83 -8.52 18.48
CA GLU A 23 -17.49 -9.48 17.41
C GLU A 23 -16.41 -8.92 16.50
N ILE A 24 -16.46 -7.63 16.19
CA ILE A 24 -15.43 -6.94 15.42
C ILE A 24 -14.16 -6.80 16.22
N ARG A 25 -14.27 -6.45 17.52
CA ARG A 25 -13.11 -6.35 18.41
C ARG A 25 -12.35 -7.67 18.54
N ARG A 26 -13.04 -8.80 18.56
CA ARG A 26 -12.41 -10.14 18.59
C ARG A 26 -11.62 -10.51 17.35
N GLN A 27 -11.81 -9.78 16.25
CA GLN A 27 -11.08 -10.00 15.00
C GLN A 27 -9.77 -9.19 14.92
N MET A 28 -9.43 -8.41 15.93
CA MET A 28 -8.27 -7.54 15.90
C MET A 28 -7.63 -7.37 17.27
N TYR A 29 -6.32 -7.11 17.26
CA TYR A 29 -5.55 -6.58 18.37
C TYR A 29 -4.82 -5.33 17.87
N ILE A 30 -4.92 -4.21 18.57
CA ILE A 30 -4.21 -2.98 18.21
C ILE A 30 -3.74 -2.29 19.50
N ASP A 31 -2.45 -2.06 19.59
CA ASP A 31 -1.83 -1.17 20.58
C ASP A 31 -1.02 -0.07 19.88
N ASP A 32 -0.16 0.63 20.62
CA ASP A 32 0.71 1.69 20.09
C ASP A 32 1.91 1.18 19.28
N ARG A 33 2.18 -0.13 19.31
CA ARG A 33 3.34 -0.79 18.69
C ARG A 33 2.99 -1.62 17.48
N LEU A 34 1.83 -2.29 17.48
CA LEU A 34 1.44 -3.17 16.37
C LEU A 34 -0.08 -3.33 16.28
N ALA A 35 -0.52 -3.78 15.12
CA ALA A 35 -1.88 -4.29 14.93
C ALA A 35 -1.83 -5.71 14.37
N ILE A 36 -2.74 -6.57 14.81
CA ILE A 36 -2.97 -7.90 14.24
C ILE A 36 -4.44 -7.99 13.88
N ILE A 37 -4.73 -8.49 12.69
CA ILE A 37 -6.09 -8.68 12.21
C ILE A 37 -6.34 -10.13 11.77
N ARG A 38 -7.55 -10.62 12.07
CA ARG A 38 -8.19 -11.79 11.49
C ARG A 38 -9.45 -11.30 10.80
N GLY A 39 -9.24 -10.45 9.76
CA GLY A 39 -10.26 -9.57 9.22
C GLY A 39 -11.18 -10.24 8.23
N SER A 40 -12.46 -10.19 8.52
CA SER A 40 -13.55 -10.49 7.57
C SER A 40 -13.85 -9.28 6.66
N VAL A 41 -14.65 -9.53 5.62
CA VAL A 41 -15.14 -8.46 4.73
C VAL A 41 -15.87 -7.36 5.50
N GLN A 42 -16.61 -7.71 6.57
CA GLN A 42 -17.35 -6.74 7.41
C GLN A 42 -16.38 -5.76 8.10
N LEU A 43 -15.28 -6.26 8.70
CA LEU A 43 -14.25 -5.43 9.31
C LEU A 43 -13.62 -4.49 8.27
N LEU A 44 -13.29 -5.01 7.09
CA LEU A 44 -12.67 -4.21 6.03
C LEU A 44 -13.62 -3.14 5.49
N GLN A 45 -14.93 -3.42 5.39
CA GLN A 45 -15.93 -2.45 4.96
C GLN A 45 -16.02 -1.25 5.90
N LEU A 46 -15.81 -1.43 7.22
CA LEU A 46 -15.75 -0.31 8.16
C LEU A 46 -14.59 0.63 7.85
N ILE A 47 -13.42 0.08 7.52
CA ILE A 47 -12.25 0.87 7.13
C ILE A 47 -12.52 1.59 5.80
N ILE A 48 -13.13 0.91 4.83
CA ILE A 48 -13.41 1.43 3.48
C ILE A 48 -14.42 2.56 3.50
N ARG A 49 -15.41 2.54 4.39
CA ARG A 49 -16.38 3.66 4.57
C ARG A 49 -15.72 5.01 4.84
N HIS A 50 -14.46 5.01 5.24
CA HIS A 50 -13.67 6.22 5.45
C HIS A 50 -13.05 6.80 4.17
N GLN A 51 -13.54 6.40 2.99
CA GLN A 51 -13.27 6.98 1.68
C GLN A 51 -11.79 6.85 1.22
N PRO A 52 -11.46 5.82 0.45
CA PRO A 52 -10.14 5.70 -0.19
C PRO A 52 -9.88 6.86 -1.18
N PRO A 53 -8.62 7.09 -1.61
CA PRO A 53 -7.47 6.22 -1.34
C PRO A 53 -6.89 6.38 0.05
N PHE A 54 -6.31 5.27 0.58
CA PHE A 54 -5.54 5.26 1.81
C PHE A 54 -4.05 5.26 1.52
N THR A 55 -3.25 5.86 2.39
CA THR A 55 -1.81 5.65 2.45
C THR A 55 -1.43 5.09 3.80
N PHE A 56 -0.41 4.28 3.84
CA PHE A 56 0.10 3.67 5.07
C PHE A 56 1.52 4.14 5.33
N ASP A 57 1.85 4.39 6.59
CA ASP A 57 3.20 4.70 7.07
C ASP A 57 3.87 3.51 7.76
N ASP A 58 3.13 2.43 7.88
CA ASP A 58 3.50 1.18 8.51
C ASP A 58 3.82 0.09 7.46
N ARG A 59 4.39 -1.04 7.94
CA ARG A 59 4.58 -2.27 7.17
C ARG A 59 3.46 -3.22 7.50
N ARG A 60 2.75 -3.71 6.49
CA ARG A 60 1.64 -4.66 6.64
C ARG A 60 1.94 -5.94 5.89
N MET A 61 1.73 -7.04 6.57
CA MET A 61 1.88 -8.38 6.00
C MET A 61 0.61 -9.17 6.26
N GLY A 62 0.17 -9.92 5.27
CA GLY A 62 -1.06 -10.69 5.41
C GLY A 62 -1.12 -11.92 4.51
N VAL A 63 -1.94 -12.86 4.92
CA VAL A 63 -2.34 -14.08 4.21
C VAL A 63 -3.79 -13.92 3.81
N ILE A 64 -4.10 -14.07 2.53
CA ILE A 64 -5.50 -14.17 2.08
C ILE A 64 -5.99 -15.57 2.38
N ALA A 65 -6.86 -15.68 3.38
CA ALA A 65 -7.33 -16.97 3.90
C ALA A 65 -8.52 -17.51 3.09
N ARG A 66 -9.42 -16.63 2.63
CA ARG A 66 -10.60 -16.96 1.82
C ARG A 66 -10.94 -15.86 0.84
N GLY A 67 -11.73 -16.21 -0.16
CA GLY A 67 -12.30 -15.29 -1.13
C GLY A 67 -11.27 -14.61 -2.02
N GLU A 68 -11.70 -13.51 -2.60
CA GLU A 68 -10.89 -12.70 -3.51
C GLU A 68 -11.21 -11.21 -3.35
N ALA A 69 -10.25 -10.35 -3.74
CA ALA A 69 -10.45 -8.91 -3.78
C ALA A 69 -9.74 -8.28 -4.97
N SER A 70 -10.35 -7.21 -5.49
CA SER A 70 -9.74 -6.30 -6.46
C SER A 70 -9.29 -5.05 -5.73
N LEU A 71 -8.02 -4.71 -5.84
CA LEU A 71 -7.40 -3.56 -5.20
C LEU A 71 -6.62 -2.75 -6.23
N ASN A 72 -6.73 -1.43 -6.20
CA ASN A 72 -5.76 -0.58 -6.87
C ASN A 72 -4.64 -0.29 -5.88
N ILE A 73 -3.44 -0.77 -6.17
CA ILE A 73 -2.24 -0.58 -5.34
C ILE A 73 -1.21 0.19 -6.17
N ASN A 74 -0.85 1.38 -5.71
CA ASN A 74 0.11 2.24 -6.39
C ASN A 74 -0.23 2.43 -7.89
N LEU A 75 -1.49 2.69 -8.19
CA LEU A 75 -2.09 2.90 -9.52
C LEU A 75 -2.32 1.62 -10.36
N VAL A 76 -1.83 0.48 -9.92
CA VAL A 76 -1.97 -0.79 -10.65
C VAL A 76 -3.11 -1.60 -10.03
N ASP A 77 -4.04 -2.04 -10.87
CA ASP A 77 -5.11 -2.94 -10.44
C ASP A 77 -4.53 -4.34 -10.19
N LYS A 78 -4.76 -4.84 -9.00
CA LYS A 78 -4.28 -6.13 -8.51
C LYS A 78 -5.46 -6.99 -8.09
N GLN A 79 -5.41 -8.26 -8.47
CA GLN A 79 -6.31 -9.29 -7.97
C GLN A 79 -5.58 -10.09 -6.90
N VAL A 80 -6.17 -10.18 -5.72
CA VAL A 80 -5.70 -11.04 -4.64
C VAL A 80 -6.77 -12.08 -4.33
N ARG A 81 -6.35 -13.29 -4.02
CA ARG A 81 -7.23 -14.42 -3.75
C ARG A 81 -6.67 -15.34 -2.68
N ALA A 82 -7.51 -16.21 -2.15
CA ALA A 82 -7.09 -17.24 -1.20
C ALA A 82 -5.82 -17.96 -1.67
N GLY A 83 -4.91 -18.23 -0.74
CA GLY A 83 -3.60 -18.82 -1.03
C GLY A 83 -2.53 -17.83 -1.49
N MET A 84 -2.78 -16.54 -1.32
CA MET A 84 -1.75 -15.50 -1.59
C MET A 84 -1.23 -14.87 -0.30
N LEU A 85 0.05 -14.53 -0.33
CA LEU A 85 0.71 -13.67 0.65
C LEU A 85 0.75 -12.24 0.12
N MET A 86 0.53 -11.26 1.01
CA MET A 86 0.54 -9.84 0.65
C MET A 86 1.45 -9.04 1.57
N PHE A 87 2.23 -8.14 1.00
CA PHE A 87 3.00 -7.11 1.69
C PHE A 87 2.61 -5.74 1.17
N ILE A 88 2.43 -4.81 2.10
CA ILE A 88 2.21 -3.39 1.85
C ILE A 88 3.19 -2.61 2.71
N GLY A 89 4.10 -1.90 2.08
CA GLY A 89 5.11 -1.09 2.75
C GLY A 89 4.73 0.39 2.87
N PRO A 90 5.51 1.16 3.63
CA PRO A 90 5.27 2.57 3.86
C PRO A 90 5.18 3.38 2.57
N GLY A 91 4.25 4.31 2.54
CA GLY A 91 3.99 5.18 1.38
C GLY A 91 3.22 4.50 0.24
N THR A 92 2.80 3.25 0.39
CA THR A 92 1.91 2.59 -0.57
C THR A 92 0.52 3.22 -0.50
N ILE A 93 -0.08 3.44 -1.66
CA ILE A 93 -1.43 3.97 -1.80
C ILE A 93 -2.35 2.85 -2.25
N ILE A 94 -3.44 2.64 -1.51
CA ILE A 94 -4.42 1.59 -1.79
C ILE A 94 -5.82 2.19 -1.94
N SER A 95 -6.49 1.76 -3.01
CA SER A 95 -7.92 1.99 -3.21
C SER A 95 -8.60 0.64 -3.41
N PRO A 96 -9.38 0.14 -2.44
CA PRO A 96 -10.18 -1.05 -2.63
C PRO A 96 -11.22 -0.85 -3.72
N ILE A 97 -11.42 -1.86 -4.57
CA ILE A 97 -12.40 -1.85 -5.66
C ILE A 97 -13.58 -2.76 -5.31
N SER A 98 -13.29 -4.01 -4.98
CA SER A 98 -14.31 -5.00 -4.60
C SER A 98 -13.74 -6.10 -3.72
N PHE A 99 -14.63 -6.76 -2.98
CA PHE A 99 -14.35 -7.94 -2.16
C PHE A 99 -15.45 -8.97 -2.38
N SER A 100 -15.08 -10.25 -2.43
CA SER A 100 -16.06 -11.33 -2.34
C SER A 100 -16.69 -11.35 -0.93
N PRO A 101 -17.95 -11.86 -0.78
CA PRO A 101 -18.62 -11.89 0.52
C PRO A 101 -17.90 -12.71 1.59
N ASP A 102 -17.12 -13.69 1.17
CA ASP A 102 -16.34 -14.60 2.02
C ASP A 102 -14.88 -14.19 2.18
N PHE A 103 -14.52 -12.96 1.78
CA PHE A 103 -13.14 -12.50 1.86
C PHE A 103 -12.66 -12.43 3.31
N GLU A 104 -11.53 -13.10 3.56
CA GLU A 104 -10.84 -13.10 4.86
C GLU A 104 -9.33 -12.88 4.66
N ILE A 105 -8.77 -12.00 5.48
CA ILE A 105 -7.32 -11.74 5.53
C ILE A 105 -6.83 -11.84 6.98
N TYR A 106 -5.74 -12.57 7.18
CA TYR A 106 -5.02 -12.62 8.46
C TYR A 106 -3.69 -11.91 8.29
N GLY A 107 -3.35 -11.02 9.21
CA GLY A 107 -2.11 -10.28 9.06
C GLY A 107 -1.80 -9.39 10.25
N PHE A 108 -0.68 -8.69 10.12
CA PHE A 108 -0.26 -7.68 11.08
C PHE A 108 0.27 -6.42 10.37
N GLY A 109 0.29 -5.32 11.13
CA GLY A 109 0.93 -4.06 10.77
C GLY A 109 1.88 -3.62 11.88
N ILE A 110 3.06 -3.12 11.51
CA ILE A 110 4.05 -2.57 12.43
C ILE A 110 4.56 -1.22 11.92
N PRO A 111 4.79 -0.23 12.81
CA PRO A 111 5.43 1.02 12.46
C PRO A 111 6.81 0.81 11.81
N ALA A 112 7.28 1.83 11.09
CA ALA A 112 8.59 1.75 10.42
C ALA A 112 9.77 1.61 11.39
N ASP A 113 9.62 2.12 12.62
CA ASP A 113 10.58 2.09 13.73
C ASP A 113 10.37 0.95 14.72
N PHE A 114 9.47 0.00 14.43
CA PHE A 114 9.28 -1.18 15.27
C PHE A 114 10.62 -1.92 15.48
N PRO A 115 10.96 -2.27 16.74
CA PRO A 115 12.24 -2.88 17.06
C PRO A 115 12.30 -4.33 16.53
N LEU A 116 12.93 -4.51 15.39
CA LEU A 116 13.18 -5.81 14.78
C LEU A 116 14.60 -6.30 15.10
N PRO A 117 14.84 -7.61 15.22
CA PRO A 117 16.16 -8.16 15.56
C PRO A 117 17.11 -8.19 14.34
N PHE A 118 17.08 -7.16 13.52
CA PHE A 118 17.98 -6.95 12.40
C PHE A 118 19.00 -5.87 12.72
N ALA A 119 20.22 -6.02 12.24
CA ALA A 119 21.18 -4.93 12.31
C ALA A 119 20.66 -3.72 11.49
N PRO A 120 21.01 -2.48 11.87
CA PRO A 120 20.58 -1.28 11.15
C PRO A 120 20.87 -1.37 9.65
N GLY A 121 19.85 -1.15 8.83
CA GLY A 121 19.93 -1.23 7.37
C GLY A 121 19.99 -2.64 6.77
N GLN A 122 19.87 -3.71 7.57
CA GLN A 122 19.97 -5.11 7.13
C GLN A 122 18.61 -5.83 7.10
N LEU A 123 17.54 -5.11 6.77
CA LEU A 123 16.25 -5.76 6.51
C LEU A 123 16.36 -6.74 5.33
N PRO A 124 15.60 -7.86 5.36
CA PRO A 124 15.52 -8.77 4.22
C PRO A 124 15.15 -8.03 2.93
N GLN A 125 15.57 -8.54 1.78
CA GLN A 125 15.51 -7.87 0.48
C GLN A 125 14.10 -7.38 0.14
N ALA A 126 13.06 -8.16 0.41
CA ALA A 126 11.68 -7.79 0.18
C ALA A 126 11.21 -6.57 0.98
N PHE A 127 11.93 -6.17 2.05
CA PHE A 127 11.53 -5.13 3.01
C PHE A 127 12.52 -3.96 3.13
N ASN A 128 13.56 -3.92 2.32
CA ASN A 128 14.62 -2.92 2.38
C ASN A 128 14.23 -1.53 1.82
N GLY A 129 12.96 -1.35 1.44
CA GLY A 129 12.43 -0.09 0.90
C GLY A 129 12.49 0.03 -0.63
N GLN A 130 13.15 -0.90 -1.33
CA GLN A 130 13.13 -0.94 -2.79
C GLN A 130 11.81 -1.49 -3.33
N VAL A 131 11.19 -2.41 -2.59
CA VAL A 131 9.88 -2.99 -2.88
C VAL A 131 8.85 -2.34 -1.97
N ARG A 132 7.79 -1.79 -2.55
CA ARG A 132 6.72 -1.14 -1.78
C ARG A 132 5.55 -2.05 -1.51
N ASP A 133 5.27 -2.96 -2.41
CA ASP A 133 4.22 -3.95 -2.26
C ASP A 133 4.52 -5.19 -3.10
N PHE A 134 3.99 -6.31 -2.65
CA PHE A 134 3.92 -7.53 -3.47
C PHE A 134 2.72 -8.39 -3.06
N GLN A 135 2.28 -9.22 -4.01
CA GLN A 135 1.27 -10.24 -3.84
C GLN A 135 1.83 -11.51 -4.49
N LEU A 136 2.00 -12.56 -3.69
CA LEU A 136 2.64 -13.80 -4.10
C LEU A 136 1.68 -14.98 -3.94
N PRO A 137 1.44 -15.79 -4.99
CA PRO A 137 0.86 -17.10 -4.79
C PRO A 137 1.86 -17.98 -3.99
N ALA A 138 1.35 -18.70 -3.02
CA ALA A 138 2.16 -19.55 -2.14
C ALA A 138 1.59 -20.97 -2.11
N SER A 139 2.43 -21.94 -1.78
CA SER A 139 1.99 -23.31 -1.60
C SER A 139 1.13 -23.44 -0.33
N GLU A 140 0.35 -24.50 -0.22
CA GLU A 140 -0.43 -24.79 0.98
C GLU A 140 0.46 -24.87 2.23
N THR A 141 1.65 -25.45 2.11
CA THR A 141 2.64 -25.52 3.19
C THR A 141 3.11 -24.13 3.61
N ASP A 142 3.39 -23.25 2.64
CA ASP A 142 3.85 -21.87 2.93
C ASP A 142 2.75 -21.04 3.60
N ILE A 143 1.51 -21.17 3.13
CA ILE A 143 0.33 -20.56 3.76
C ILE A 143 0.14 -21.04 5.18
N THR A 144 0.26 -22.35 5.39
CA THR A 144 0.14 -22.98 6.72
C THR A 144 1.24 -22.46 7.66
N THR A 145 2.47 -22.39 7.19
CA THR A 145 3.60 -21.85 7.97
C THR A 145 3.34 -20.39 8.36
N ALA A 146 2.95 -19.55 7.39
CA ALA A 146 2.64 -18.14 7.65
C ALA A 146 1.49 -17.99 8.66
N ARG A 147 0.46 -18.82 8.57
CA ARG A 147 -0.68 -18.81 9.51
C ARG A 147 -0.28 -19.24 10.92
N HIS A 148 0.51 -20.29 11.08
CA HIS A 148 0.98 -20.71 12.39
C HIS A 148 1.80 -19.62 13.11
N ILE A 149 2.65 -18.90 12.39
CA ILE A 149 3.37 -17.75 12.97
C ILE A 149 2.38 -16.66 13.41
N LEU A 150 1.39 -16.33 12.59
CA LEU A 150 0.35 -15.35 12.92
C LEU A 150 -0.52 -15.80 14.10
N ASP A 151 -0.86 -17.07 14.18
CA ASP A 151 -1.62 -17.64 15.30
C ASP A 151 -0.81 -17.57 16.61
N THR A 152 0.47 -17.89 16.55
CA THR A 152 1.36 -17.78 17.70
C THR A 152 1.49 -16.30 18.12
N LEU A 153 1.69 -15.39 17.17
CA LEU A 153 1.75 -13.96 17.43
C LEU A 153 0.46 -13.46 18.09
N TRP A 154 -0.70 -13.89 17.59
CA TRP A 154 -2.00 -13.59 18.18
C TRP A 154 -2.11 -14.01 19.63
N HIS A 155 -1.69 -15.25 19.96
CA HIS A 155 -1.72 -15.75 21.33
C HIS A 155 -0.76 -14.99 22.26
N VAL A 156 0.41 -14.64 21.76
CA VAL A 156 1.42 -13.92 22.56
C VAL A 156 0.91 -12.53 22.96
N VAL A 157 0.34 -11.77 22.04
CA VAL A 157 -0.10 -10.39 22.31
C VAL A 157 -1.34 -10.30 23.22
N HIS A 158 -2.10 -11.40 23.34
CA HIS A 158 -3.23 -11.46 24.25
C HIS A 158 -2.87 -11.93 25.68
N GLN A 159 -1.58 -12.17 25.96
CA GLN A 159 -1.13 -12.40 27.32
C GLN A 159 -1.16 -11.08 28.12
N PRO A 160 -1.41 -11.12 29.42
CA PRO A 160 -1.48 -9.90 30.26
C PRO A 160 -0.24 -9.01 30.16
N GLU A 161 0.93 -9.64 30.06
CA GLU A 161 2.21 -8.97 29.77
C GLU A 161 2.93 -9.79 28.70
N TYR A 162 2.95 -9.30 27.46
CA TYR A 162 3.68 -9.99 26.41
C TYR A 162 5.13 -9.50 26.31
N ASN A 163 6.02 -10.43 26.00
CA ASN A 163 7.43 -10.11 25.80
C ASN A 163 7.66 -9.57 24.37
N LEU A 164 8.18 -8.34 24.28
CA LEU A 164 8.38 -7.65 23.00
C LEU A 164 9.43 -8.34 22.13
N GLU A 165 10.47 -8.93 22.72
CA GLU A 165 11.49 -9.68 21.99
C GLU A 165 10.90 -10.95 21.34
N THR A 166 9.96 -11.61 22.00
CA THR A 166 9.23 -12.74 21.42
C THR A 166 8.39 -12.30 20.22
N VAL A 167 7.63 -11.20 20.35
CA VAL A 167 6.84 -10.61 19.26
C VAL A 167 7.74 -10.20 18.09
N SER A 168 8.83 -9.51 18.37
CA SER A 168 9.81 -9.06 17.40
C SER A 168 10.45 -10.24 16.63
N SER A 169 10.77 -11.33 17.34
CA SER A 169 11.33 -12.54 16.74
C SER A 169 10.32 -13.28 15.85
N LEU A 170 9.06 -13.36 16.24
CA LEU A 170 7.99 -13.94 15.42
C LEU A 170 7.74 -13.13 14.15
N ILE A 171 7.74 -11.80 14.26
CA ILE A 171 7.63 -10.90 13.11
C ILE A 171 8.82 -11.07 12.17
N ALA A 172 10.05 -11.16 12.71
CA ALA A 172 11.24 -11.41 11.91
C ALA A 172 11.19 -12.75 11.21
N ALA A 173 10.72 -13.82 11.87
CA ALA A 173 10.51 -15.13 11.26
C ALA A 173 9.54 -15.04 10.07
N GLN A 174 8.42 -14.32 10.23
CA GLN A 174 7.47 -14.09 9.16
C GLN A 174 8.12 -13.32 8.00
N MET A 175 8.91 -12.28 8.30
CA MET A 175 9.63 -11.50 7.27
C MET A 175 10.62 -12.38 6.50
N TYR A 176 11.39 -13.24 7.15
CA TYR A 176 12.30 -14.17 6.47
C TYR A 176 11.56 -15.17 5.58
N HIS A 177 10.42 -15.68 6.05
CA HIS A 177 9.59 -16.59 5.26
C HIS A 177 9.09 -15.92 3.98
N TYR A 178 8.53 -14.72 4.09
CA TYR A 178 8.07 -13.93 2.94
C TYR A 178 9.22 -13.53 2.00
N ASP A 179 10.39 -13.16 2.53
CA ASP A 179 11.56 -12.81 1.73
C ASP A 179 12.05 -14.00 0.90
N THR A 180 12.05 -15.19 1.48
CA THR A 180 12.42 -16.42 0.76
C THR A 180 11.49 -16.66 -0.43
N LEU A 181 10.19 -16.56 -0.22
CA LEU A 181 9.19 -16.73 -1.28
C LEU A 181 9.24 -15.61 -2.32
N PHE A 182 9.45 -14.37 -1.86
CA PHE A 182 9.61 -13.22 -2.75
C PHE A 182 10.82 -13.40 -3.69
N ARG A 183 11.97 -13.83 -3.18
CA ARG A 183 13.16 -14.09 -4.01
C ARG A 183 12.90 -15.19 -5.03
N GLN A 184 12.35 -16.33 -4.62
CA GLN A 184 12.00 -17.42 -5.51
C GLN A 184 11.03 -16.99 -6.62
N PHE A 185 10.02 -16.18 -6.27
CA PHE A 185 9.05 -15.67 -7.23
C PHE A 185 9.69 -14.65 -8.19
N SER A 186 10.53 -13.75 -7.67
CA SER A 186 11.22 -12.73 -8.46
C SER A 186 12.17 -13.35 -9.46
N ASP A 187 12.93 -14.37 -9.06
CA ASP A 187 13.87 -15.08 -9.95
C ASP A 187 13.12 -15.81 -11.08
N ARG A 188 11.97 -16.43 -10.77
CA ARG A 188 11.10 -17.04 -11.80
C ARG A 188 10.54 -16.00 -12.75
N GLN A 189 10.08 -14.86 -12.23
CA GLN A 189 9.53 -13.79 -13.07
C GLN A 189 10.58 -13.09 -13.94
N GLN A 190 11.80 -12.88 -13.45
CA GLN A 190 12.87 -12.29 -14.27
C GLN A 190 13.15 -13.10 -15.52
N ASN A 191 13.03 -14.42 -15.46
CA ASN A 191 13.23 -15.32 -16.60
C ASN A 191 12.06 -15.34 -17.60
N THR A 192 10.91 -14.73 -17.26
CA THR A 192 9.68 -14.76 -18.10
C THR A 192 9.19 -13.37 -18.50
N LYS A 193 9.64 -12.29 -17.84
CA LYS A 193 9.22 -10.92 -18.16
C LYS A 193 9.82 -10.46 -19.49
N SER A 194 8.97 -9.88 -20.34
CA SER A 194 9.47 -9.18 -21.52
C SER A 194 10.24 -7.92 -21.12
N ARG A 195 11.10 -7.43 -22.02
CA ARG A 195 11.82 -6.17 -21.82
C ARG A 195 10.86 -4.99 -21.60
N GLU A 196 9.75 -4.98 -22.33
CA GLU A 196 8.70 -3.97 -22.23
C GLU A 196 8.05 -3.98 -20.85
N GLN A 197 7.77 -5.16 -20.30
CA GLN A 197 7.20 -5.29 -18.97
C GLN A 197 8.17 -4.79 -17.88
N THR A 198 9.46 -5.09 -18.04
CA THR A 198 10.50 -4.60 -17.11
C THR A 198 10.60 -3.07 -17.15
N ILE A 199 10.55 -2.46 -18.33
CA ILE A 199 10.53 -1.01 -18.51
C ILE A 199 9.27 -0.40 -17.89
N PHE A 200 8.09 -1.01 -18.09
CA PHE A 200 6.84 -0.57 -17.52
C PHE A 200 6.89 -0.59 -15.99
N ASP A 201 7.29 -1.71 -15.38
CA ASP A 201 7.40 -1.84 -13.92
C ASP A 201 8.34 -0.79 -13.33
N ARG A 202 9.49 -0.56 -13.98
CA ARG A 202 10.45 0.48 -13.58
C ARG A 202 9.87 1.89 -13.70
N PHE A 203 9.13 2.16 -14.78
CA PHE A 203 8.46 3.44 -14.98
C PHE A 203 7.42 3.70 -13.89
N ILE A 204 6.53 2.73 -13.58
CA ILE A 204 5.53 2.84 -12.53
C ILE A 204 6.20 3.07 -11.17
N TYR A 205 7.29 2.35 -10.87
CA TYR A 205 8.08 2.59 -9.67
C TYR A 205 8.54 4.05 -9.57
N LEU A 206 9.13 4.60 -10.62
CA LEU A 206 9.62 5.98 -10.64
C LEU A 206 8.47 6.99 -10.55
N VAL A 207 7.34 6.74 -11.22
CA VAL A 207 6.15 7.58 -11.12
C VAL A 207 5.65 7.65 -9.68
N ASN A 208 5.54 6.52 -9.00
CA ASN A 208 5.13 6.49 -7.60
C ASN A 208 6.12 7.22 -6.66
N GLN A 209 7.42 7.26 -7.00
CA GLN A 209 8.43 7.97 -6.22
C GLN A 209 8.39 9.48 -6.45
N HIS A 210 8.20 9.93 -7.69
CA HIS A 210 8.53 11.29 -8.10
C HIS A 210 7.35 12.12 -8.58
N ALA A 211 6.16 11.53 -8.88
CA ALA A 211 5.03 12.26 -9.47
C ALA A 211 4.52 13.44 -8.60
N GLN A 212 4.89 13.50 -7.32
CA GLN A 212 4.58 14.66 -6.49
C GLN A 212 5.21 15.94 -7.03
N ARG A 213 6.42 15.86 -7.59
CA ARG A 213 7.17 17.05 -8.09
C ARG A 213 7.48 17.00 -9.57
N GLU A 214 7.51 15.80 -10.15
CA GLU A 214 7.96 15.58 -11.52
C GLU A 214 6.80 15.18 -12.42
N HIS A 215 6.31 16.11 -13.21
CA HIS A 215 5.09 15.96 -14.01
C HIS A 215 5.33 15.68 -15.50
N GLN A 216 6.60 15.69 -15.93
CA GLN A 216 6.98 15.55 -17.33
C GLN A 216 7.59 14.18 -17.62
N ILE A 217 7.24 13.58 -18.77
CA ILE A 217 7.79 12.30 -19.21
C ILE A 217 9.32 12.35 -19.37
N ALA A 218 9.86 13.52 -19.72
CA ALA A 218 11.30 13.74 -19.90
C ALA A 218 12.13 13.32 -18.67
N PHE A 219 11.66 13.67 -17.48
CA PHE A 219 12.31 13.28 -16.24
C PHE A 219 12.45 11.75 -16.11
N TYR A 220 11.38 11.02 -16.34
CA TYR A 220 11.35 9.56 -16.24
C TYR A 220 12.19 8.89 -17.32
N ALA A 221 12.11 9.40 -18.53
CA ALA A 221 12.94 8.94 -19.65
C ALA A 221 14.44 9.12 -19.34
N GLY A 222 14.83 10.29 -18.82
CA GLY A 222 16.21 10.57 -18.38
C GLY A 222 16.67 9.63 -17.26
N LYS A 223 15.83 9.39 -16.24
CA LYS A 223 16.14 8.45 -15.15
C LYS A 223 16.29 6.99 -15.61
N MET A 224 15.72 6.65 -16.75
CA MET A 224 15.77 5.30 -17.34
C MET A 224 16.79 5.20 -18.47
N CYS A 225 17.50 6.27 -18.80
CA CYS A 225 18.43 6.36 -19.95
C CYS A 225 17.73 5.99 -21.29
N LEU A 226 16.46 6.43 -21.45
CA LEU A 226 15.65 6.21 -22.65
C LEU A 226 15.24 7.54 -23.26
N THR A 227 14.87 7.52 -24.55
CA THR A 227 14.21 8.68 -25.16
C THR A 227 12.75 8.74 -24.74
N GLU A 228 12.16 9.93 -24.67
CA GLU A 228 10.72 10.10 -24.34
C GLU A 228 9.82 9.34 -25.31
N ARG A 229 10.15 9.39 -26.60
CA ARG A 229 9.41 8.68 -27.65
C ARG A 229 9.41 7.17 -27.43
N TYR A 230 10.59 6.58 -27.14
CA TYR A 230 10.70 5.14 -26.91
C TYR A 230 9.97 4.74 -25.62
N LEU A 231 10.17 5.49 -24.52
CA LEU A 231 9.45 5.24 -23.27
C LEU A 231 7.94 5.31 -23.48
N GLY A 232 7.44 6.36 -24.15
CA GLY A 232 6.01 6.52 -24.44
C GLY A 232 5.42 5.35 -25.24
N THR A 233 6.17 4.86 -26.26
CA THR A 233 5.76 3.71 -27.07
C THR A 233 5.68 2.43 -26.23
N VAL A 234 6.74 2.13 -25.46
CA VAL A 234 6.81 0.92 -24.63
C VAL A 234 5.70 0.91 -23.57
N ILE A 235 5.51 2.03 -22.87
CA ILE A 235 4.46 2.13 -21.84
C ILE A 235 3.08 1.89 -22.43
N ARG A 236 2.79 2.47 -23.59
CA ARG A 236 1.49 2.26 -24.27
C ARG A 236 1.31 0.82 -24.74
N GLN A 237 2.35 0.18 -25.24
CA GLN A 237 2.30 -1.24 -25.67
C GLN A 237 2.08 -2.16 -24.45
N ALA A 238 2.79 -1.94 -23.35
CA ALA A 238 2.70 -2.78 -22.16
C ALA A 238 1.40 -2.62 -21.37
N SER A 239 0.78 -1.42 -21.40
CA SER A 239 -0.36 -1.11 -20.51
C SER A 239 -1.64 -0.65 -21.23
N GLY A 240 -1.59 -0.41 -22.54
CA GLY A 240 -2.69 0.21 -23.28
C GLY A 240 -2.90 1.71 -22.99
N VAL A 241 -2.18 2.29 -22.04
CA VAL A 241 -2.34 3.65 -21.51
C VAL A 241 -1.07 4.46 -21.76
N THR A 242 -1.18 5.76 -22.04
CA THR A 242 0.00 6.59 -22.27
C THR A 242 0.80 6.86 -20.99
N ALA A 243 2.11 7.07 -21.12
CA ALA A 243 2.96 7.44 -20.00
C ALA A 243 2.47 8.71 -19.28
N LYS A 244 1.99 9.70 -20.03
CA LYS A 244 1.42 10.94 -19.49
C LYS A 244 0.17 10.66 -18.62
N GLU A 245 -0.69 9.77 -19.06
CA GLU A 245 -1.88 9.39 -18.30
C GLU A 245 -1.52 8.69 -17.00
N TRP A 246 -0.50 7.83 -16.97
CA TRP A 246 0.01 7.22 -15.74
C TRP A 246 0.55 8.24 -14.75
N ILE A 247 1.34 9.22 -15.24
CA ILE A 247 1.85 10.33 -14.42
C ILE A 247 0.67 11.14 -13.86
N ASP A 248 -0.30 11.50 -14.69
CA ASP A 248 -1.47 12.27 -14.26
C ASP A 248 -2.32 11.54 -13.22
N ARG A 249 -2.52 10.22 -13.36
CA ARG A 249 -3.20 9.39 -12.34
C ARG A 249 -2.46 9.43 -11.00
N ALA A 250 -1.13 9.32 -11.02
CA ALA A 250 -0.32 9.40 -9.82
C ALA A 250 -0.44 10.75 -9.13
N ILE A 251 -0.35 11.84 -9.89
CA ILE A 251 -0.51 13.21 -9.39
C ILE A 251 -1.88 13.38 -8.75
N VAL A 252 -2.95 13.01 -9.45
CA VAL A 252 -4.33 13.13 -8.94
C VAL A 252 -4.53 12.29 -7.69
N THR A 253 -4.01 11.08 -7.67
CA THR A 253 -4.09 10.20 -6.49
C THR A 253 -3.37 10.82 -5.29
N ARG A 254 -2.16 11.38 -5.48
CA ARG A 254 -1.45 12.11 -4.43
C ARG A 254 -2.24 13.33 -3.95
N ILE A 255 -2.75 14.15 -4.86
CA ILE A 255 -3.58 15.31 -4.51
C ILE A 255 -4.79 14.87 -3.68
N LYS A 256 -5.48 13.81 -4.08
CA LYS A 256 -6.61 13.24 -3.30
C LYS A 256 -6.20 12.83 -1.89
N VAL A 257 -5.04 12.18 -1.75
CA VAL A 257 -4.45 11.83 -0.46
C VAL A 257 -4.16 13.09 0.36
N GLU A 258 -3.47 14.09 -0.21
CA GLU A 258 -3.16 15.34 0.48
C GLU A 258 -4.42 16.13 0.88
N LEU A 259 -5.40 16.25 -0.02
CA LEU A 259 -6.65 16.94 0.26
C LEU A 259 -7.45 16.30 1.39
N ARG A 260 -7.46 14.97 1.49
CA ARG A 260 -8.17 14.25 2.53
C ARG A 260 -7.33 13.95 3.76
N ASN A 261 -6.02 13.95 3.59
CA ASN A 261 -5.07 13.46 4.55
C ASN A 261 -4.20 14.55 5.19
N THR A 262 -4.44 15.83 4.94
CA THR A 262 -3.71 16.92 5.60
C THR A 262 -4.62 18.12 5.92
N SER A 263 -4.29 18.89 6.95
CA SER A 263 -4.89 20.20 7.22
C SER A 263 -4.30 21.32 6.35
N LYS A 264 -3.39 20.98 5.40
CA LYS A 264 -2.75 21.92 4.51
C LYS A 264 -3.77 22.69 3.68
N THR A 265 -3.51 23.96 3.46
CA THR A 265 -4.33 24.77 2.55
C THR A 265 -4.17 24.27 1.12
N ILE A 266 -5.14 24.58 0.25
CA ILE A 266 -5.08 24.28 -1.19
C ILE A 266 -3.82 24.89 -1.83
N ALA A 267 -3.41 26.09 -1.36
CA ALA A 267 -2.19 26.74 -1.83
C ALA A 267 -0.92 25.98 -1.43
N GLN A 268 -0.83 25.51 -0.19
CA GLN A 268 0.30 24.68 0.28
C GLN A 268 0.39 23.37 -0.49
N ILE A 269 -0.73 22.68 -0.72
CA ILE A 269 -0.73 21.46 -1.53
C ILE A 269 -0.28 21.75 -2.96
N SER A 270 -0.77 22.84 -3.56
CA SER A 270 -0.35 23.26 -4.90
C SER A 270 1.16 23.46 -5.00
N GLU A 271 1.77 24.11 -3.99
CA GLU A 271 3.21 24.34 -3.91
C GLU A 271 3.99 23.04 -3.73
N GLU A 272 3.61 22.21 -2.76
CA GLU A 272 4.27 20.91 -2.52
C GLU A 272 4.18 19.95 -3.70
N MET A 273 3.08 20.03 -4.45
CA MET A 273 2.86 19.28 -5.68
C MET A 273 3.50 19.95 -6.91
N ASN A 274 4.34 20.96 -6.70
CA ASN A 274 5.12 21.66 -7.74
C ASN A 274 4.26 22.22 -8.90
N PHE A 275 3.07 22.74 -8.58
CA PHE A 275 2.26 23.47 -9.55
C PHE A 275 2.66 24.95 -9.62
N PRO A 276 2.61 25.57 -10.81
CA PRO A 276 3.03 26.97 -10.99
C PRO A 276 2.25 27.97 -10.11
N ASN A 277 0.99 27.68 -9.85
CA ASN A 277 0.13 28.48 -8.97
C ASN A 277 -1.17 27.71 -8.62
N PRO A 278 -1.89 28.14 -7.56
CA PRO A 278 -3.15 27.51 -7.15
C PRO A 278 -4.26 27.51 -8.21
N SER A 279 -4.30 28.49 -9.10
CA SER A 279 -5.32 28.55 -10.16
C SER A 279 -5.11 27.45 -11.19
N PHE A 280 -3.84 27.19 -11.56
CA PHE A 280 -3.51 26.08 -12.47
C PHE A 280 -3.78 24.73 -11.81
N PHE A 281 -3.41 24.58 -10.54
CA PHE A 281 -3.72 23.41 -9.73
C PHE A 281 -5.22 23.09 -9.68
N ASN A 282 -6.06 24.10 -9.38
CA ASN A 282 -7.51 23.95 -9.33
C ASN A 282 -8.07 23.48 -10.68
N LYS A 283 -7.65 24.12 -11.79
CA LYS A 283 -8.09 23.74 -13.15
C LYS A 283 -7.64 22.32 -13.51
N TYR A 284 -6.39 21.97 -13.18
CA TYR A 284 -5.85 20.65 -13.44
C TYR A 284 -6.64 19.57 -12.71
N PHE A 285 -6.85 19.74 -11.39
CA PHE A 285 -7.57 18.77 -10.58
C PHE A 285 -9.04 18.63 -11.01
N LYS A 286 -9.74 19.75 -11.23
CA LYS A 286 -11.14 19.74 -11.69
C LYS A 286 -11.29 19.04 -13.04
N ARG A 287 -10.39 19.28 -13.98
CA ARG A 287 -10.42 18.60 -15.30
C ARG A 287 -10.28 17.08 -15.19
N ARG A 288 -9.57 16.59 -14.17
CA ARG A 288 -9.28 15.16 -13.96
C ARG A 288 -10.28 14.46 -13.05
N THR A 289 -11.00 15.18 -12.22
CA THR A 289 -11.89 14.61 -11.19
C THR A 289 -13.31 15.12 -11.24
N GLU A 290 -13.59 16.09 -12.13
CA GLU A 290 -14.86 16.81 -12.27
C GLU A 290 -15.23 17.69 -11.06
N MET A 291 -14.44 17.63 -9.99
CA MET A 291 -14.59 18.39 -8.75
C MET A 291 -13.42 19.35 -8.53
N THR A 292 -13.69 20.49 -7.92
CA THR A 292 -12.60 21.34 -7.42
C THR A 292 -11.91 20.69 -6.20
N PRO A 293 -10.65 21.02 -5.89
CA PRO A 293 -9.98 20.55 -4.69
C PRO A 293 -10.77 20.83 -3.39
N ALA A 294 -11.43 22.00 -3.31
CA ALA A 294 -12.24 22.35 -2.15
C ALA A 294 -13.49 21.49 -2.01
N GLU A 295 -14.22 21.27 -3.10
CA GLU A 295 -15.38 20.35 -3.13
C GLU A 295 -14.96 18.92 -2.76
N TYR A 296 -13.86 18.44 -3.32
CA TYR A 296 -13.34 17.10 -3.02
C TYR A 296 -12.91 16.93 -1.55
N ARG A 297 -12.39 17.99 -0.92
CA ARG A 297 -12.03 17.96 0.52
C ARG A 297 -13.26 17.83 1.42
N LEU A 298 -14.39 18.38 1.00
CA LEU A 298 -15.64 18.39 1.76
C LEU A 298 -16.51 17.15 1.53
N SER A 299 -16.32 16.46 0.39
CA SER A 299 -17.04 15.21 0.05
C SER A 299 -16.49 14.02 0.84
#